data_f1596266e2bd298a3f5358ab7e039e0b
#
_entry.id   f1596266e2bd298a3f5358ab7e039e0b
#
_cell.length_a   1.000
_cell.length_b   1.000
_cell.length_c   1.000
_cell.angle_alpha   90.00
_cell.angle_beta   90.00
_cell.angle_gamma   90.00
#
_symmetry.space_group_name_H-M   'P 1'
#
loop_
_entity.id
_entity.type
_entity.pdbx_description
1 polymer ?
#
loop_
_entity_poly.entity_id
_entity_poly.type
_entity_poly.pdbx_seq_one_letter_code
_entity_poly.pdbx_strand_id
1 'polypeptide(L)'
;MLHGSIYPKSLARLAAYTAALAVSCAALPGASAQQPDSLNLQQELLRLGEAATELEHTLPSFTCQESALSQQLKNGKVLQGVQFVATLRAQRGADGKLDESITITSVNGQPFTNGHFHLPVFVSGGFDRMMRYFAPEGQACYRYSLAPGRINFQALPGPDTPTCKDSGTVGFALLDAAGNATRVERRVDQAMAKPRKEAIYAADDIAPIELNGHSYRLAHHLYAEMPAGKEVGAFTADYAACKLFTATVTISPATPAHDTPAAPPE
;
A
#
# COMPACT_ATOMS: atom_id res chain seq x y z
N MET A 1 46.91 -34.44 -9.05
CA MET A 1 47.56 -34.11 -10.32
C MET A 1 47.26 -32.65 -10.57
N LEU A 2 48.13 -31.79 -10.14
CA LEU A 2 49.36 -31.26 -10.70
C LEU A 2 49.09 -30.25 -11.82
N HIS A 3 49.48 -29.03 -11.52
CA HIS A 3 50.19 -27.99 -12.30
C HIS A 3 49.31 -27.09 -13.18
N GLY A 4 49.56 -25.81 -13.30
CA GLY A 4 50.70 -24.97 -12.93
C GLY A 4 50.46 -23.51 -13.21
N SER A 5 51.10 -22.74 -12.41
CA SER A 5 51.33 -21.30 -12.45
C SER A 5 52.18 -20.87 -13.64
N ILE A 6 51.88 -19.70 -14.25
CA ILE A 6 52.91 -18.87 -14.90
C ILE A 6 52.51 -17.41 -14.80
N TYR A 7 53.31 -16.63 -14.03
CA TYR A 7 53.51 -15.18 -14.20
C TYR A 7 54.60 -14.92 -15.24
N PRO A 8 54.65 -13.76 -15.87
CA PRO A 8 55.92 -13.05 -15.90
C PRO A 8 55.85 -11.60 -15.39
N LYS A 9 56.90 -11.31 -14.61
CA LYS A 9 57.40 -9.98 -14.26
C LYS A 9 58.04 -9.32 -15.47
N SER A 10 57.88 -8.03 -15.65
CA SER A 10 58.91 -7.21 -16.27
C SER A 10 58.97 -5.82 -15.63
N LEU A 11 60.18 -5.51 -15.25
CA LEU A 11 60.69 -4.32 -14.59
C LEU A 11 61.12 -3.24 -15.61
N ALA A 12 61.13 -1.98 -15.09
CA ALA A 12 62.09 -0.89 -15.38
C ALA A 12 61.61 0.18 -16.40
N ARG A 13 61.66 1.46 -16.18
CA ARG A 13 62.65 2.35 -15.62
C ARG A 13 62.13 3.79 -15.55
N LEU A 14 62.41 4.45 -14.47
CA LEU A 14 62.78 5.83 -14.19
C LEU A 14 62.83 6.85 -15.33
N ALA A 15 62.19 8.01 -15.11
CA ALA A 15 62.81 9.33 -15.31
C ALA A 15 62.06 10.39 -14.48
N ALA A 16 62.82 11.08 -13.65
CA ALA A 16 62.39 12.22 -12.84
C ALA A 16 62.29 13.49 -13.68
N TYR A 17 61.25 14.30 -13.48
CA TYR A 17 61.28 15.74 -13.77
C TYR A 17 60.54 16.48 -12.65
N THR A 18 61.34 17.17 -11.85
CA THR A 18 60.93 18.18 -10.88
C THR A 18 60.65 19.47 -11.61
N ALA A 19 59.39 19.93 -11.51
CA ALA A 19 59.05 21.33 -11.76
C ALA A 19 58.10 21.79 -10.67
N ALA A 20 58.62 22.59 -9.75
CA ALA A 20 57.84 23.26 -8.72
C ALA A 20 57.05 24.43 -9.36
N LEU A 21 55.73 24.36 -9.34
CA LEU A 21 54.83 25.51 -9.57
C LEU A 21 53.96 25.66 -8.32
N ALA A 22 54.34 26.68 -7.53
CA ALA A 22 53.48 27.17 -6.43
C ALA A 22 52.25 27.83 -7.02
N VAL A 23 51.11 27.14 -6.96
CA VAL A 23 49.81 27.74 -7.23
C VAL A 23 49.16 28.08 -5.88
N SER A 24 49.08 29.37 -5.60
CA SER A 24 48.33 29.92 -4.47
C SER A 24 46.84 29.63 -4.70
N CYS A 25 46.29 28.63 -4.04
CA CYS A 25 44.88 28.42 -3.94
C CYS A 25 44.27 29.43 -2.98
N ALA A 26 43.69 30.52 -3.50
CA ALA A 26 42.74 31.36 -2.77
C ALA A 26 41.55 30.48 -2.40
N ALA A 27 41.37 30.22 -1.10
CA ALA A 27 40.20 29.57 -0.56
C ALA A 27 38.97 30.44 -0.84
N LEU A 28 38.18 30.09 -1.87
CA LEU A 28 36.83 30.58 -2.02
C LEU A 28 35.97 29.99 -0.90
N PRO A 29 35.17 30.81 -0.18
CA PRO A 29 34.22 30.26 0.79
C PRO A 29 33.32 29.29 0.07
N GLY A 30 33.30 28.04 0.51
CA GLY A 30 32.48 26.98 -0.04
C GLY A 30 31.02 27.37 0.00
N ALA A 31 30.48 27.75 -1.15
CA ALA A 31 29.05 27.65 -1.38
C ALA A 31 28.73 26.16 -1.22
N SER A 32 28.11 25.78 -0.10
CA SER A 32 27.49 24.47 0.06
C SER A 32 26.48 24.35 -1.07
N ALA A 33 26.86 23.67 -2.13
CA ALA A 33 25.92 23.24 -3.14
C ALA A 33 24.91 22.36 -2.42
N GLN A 34 23.75 22.92 -2.07
CA GLN A 34 22.61 22.13 -1.60
C GLN A 34 22.36 21.07 -2.66
N GLN A 35 22.51 19.81 -2.26
CA GLN A 35 22.39 18.67 -3.16
C GLN A 35 21.03 18.75 -3.85
N PRO A 36 20.96 18.81 -5.19
CA PRO A 36 19.72 18.89 -5.94
C PRO A 36 18.76 17.72 -5.62
N ASP A 37 19.28 16.59 -5.16
CA ASP A 37 18.53 15.40 -4.79
C ASP A 37 17.65 15.60 -3.54
N SER A 38 18.06 16.44 -2.59
CA SER A 38 17.28 16.65 -1.35
C SER A 38 16.04 17.53 -1.60
N LEU A 39 16.14 18.54 -2.47
CA LEU A 39 15.00 19.37 -2.86
C LEU A 39 13.97 18.57 -3.65
N ASN A 40 14.42 17.70 -4.56
CA ASN A 40 13.54 16.80 -5.30
C ASN A 40 12.81 15.83 -4.38
N LEU A 41 13.50 15.21 -3.41
CA LEU A 41 12.87 14.29 -2.47
C LEU A 41 11.79 14.99 -1.64
N GLN A 42 12.07 16.20 -1.12
CA GLN A 42 11.09 16.93 -0.33
C GLN A 42 9.86 17.31 -1.14
N GLN A 43 10.03 17.70 -2.40
CA GLN A 43 8.94 18.04 -3.30
C GLN A 43 8.06 16.82 -3.62
N GLU A 44 8.67 15.67 -3.87
CA GLU A 44 7.93 14.42 -4.12
C GLU A 44 7.21 13.93 -2.86
N LEU A 45 7.82 14.05 -1.67
CA LEU A 45 7.16 13.71 -0.40
C LEU A 45 5.97 14.62 -0.11
N LEU A 46 6.05 15.92 -0.44
CA LEU A 46 4.92 16.83 -0.31
C LEU A 46 3.75 16.38 -1.20
N ARG A 47 4.02 16.09 -2.48
CA ARG A 47 3.01 15.61 -3.45
C ARG A 47 2.35 14.30 -3.02
N LEU A 48 3.15 13.30 -2.61
CA LEU A 48 2.62 12.04 -2.11
C LEU A 48 1.84 12.20 -0.81
N GLY A 49 2.24 13.16 0.04
CA GLY A 49 1.52 13.53 1.25
C GLY A 49 0.15 14.14 0.96
N GLU A 50 0.06 15.02 -0.03
CA GLU A 50 -1.20 15.57 -0.50
C GLU A 50 -2.13 14.48 -1.03
N ALA A 51 -1.62 13.54 -1.85
CA ALA A 51 -2.38 12.39 -2.33
C ALA A 51 -2.86 11.48 -1.19
N ALA A 52 -2.02 11.23 -0.18
CA ALA A 52 -2.40 10.46 0.99
C ALA A 52 -3.53 11.14 1.78
N THR A 53 -3.42 12.45 2.00
CA THR A 53 -4.44 13.28 2.67
C THR A 53 -5.76 13.29 1.91
N GLU A 54 -5.70 13.40 0.58
CA GLU A 54 -6.89 13.33 -0.28
C GLU A 54 -7.63 12.00 -0.09
N LEU A 55 -6.94 10.88 -0.18
CA LEU A 55 -7.55 9.55 0.01
C LEU A 55 -8.16 9.40 1.41
N GLU A 56 -7.44 9.82 2.43
CA GLU A 56 -7.91 9.68 3.81
C GLU A 56 -9.15 10.52 4.10
N HIS A 57 -9.23 11.75 3.57
CA HIS A 57 -10.26 12.70 3.97
C HIS A 57 -11.35 12.95 2.94
N THR A 58 -11.06 12.81 1.64
CA THR A 58 -11.99 13.21 0.57
C THR A 58 -12.56 12.05 -0.25
N LEU A 59 -11.96 10.85 -0.19
CA LEU A 59 -12.46 9.69 -0.92
C LEU A 59 -13.91 9.41 -0.51
N PRO A 60 -14.89 9.51 -1.43
CA PRO A 60 -16.31 9.32 -1.09
C PRO A 60 -16.63 7.84 -0.84
N SER A 61 -17.86 7.57 -0.38
CA SER A 61 -18.37 6.19 -0.37
C SER A 61 -18.54 5.68 -1.79
N PHE A 62 -18.07 4.44 -2.04
CA PHE A 62 -18.14 3.84 -3.38
C PHE A 62 -18.31 2.33 -3.31
N THR A 63 -18.59 1.72 -4.45
CA THR A 63 -18.62 0.25 -4.62
C THR A 63 -17.76 -0.13 -5.81
N CYS A 64 -17.08 -1.28 -5.74
CA CYS A 64 -16.38 -1.90 -6.86
C CYS A 64 -16.79 -3.37 -6.99
N GLN A 65 -16.65 -3.93 -8.18
CA GLN A 65 -16.56 -5.37 -8.35
C GLN A 65 -15.16 -5.82 -7.95
N GLU A 66 -15.08 -6.80 -7.07
CA GLU A 66 -13.83 -7.43 -6.63
C GLU A 66 -13.77 -8.87 -7.17
N SER A 67 -12.68 -9.21 -7.84
CA SER A 67 -12.35 -10.59 -8.24
C SER A 67 -11.11 -11.00 -7.48
N ALA A 68 -11.21 -11.97 -6.59
CA ALA A 68 -10.13 -12.31 -5.69
C ALA A 68 -9.78 -13.80 -5.67
N LEU A 69 -8.52 -14.07 -5.35
CA LEU A 69 -7.96 -15.41 -5.14
C LEU A 69 -7.25 -15.45 -3.78
N SER A 70 -7.74 -16.30 -2.88
CA SER A 70 -7.12 -16.58 -1.59
C SER A 70 -6.46 -17.94 -1.62
N GLN A 71 -5.18 -18.02 -1.26
CA GLN A 71 -4.39 -19.24 -1.33
C GLN A 71 -3.65 -19.51 -0.02
N GLN A 72 -3.43 -20.79 0.27
CA GLN A 72 -2.49 -21.27 1.27
C GLN A 72 -1.29 -21.88 0.57
N LEU A 73 -0.09 -21.42 0.92
CA LEU A 73 1.16 -21.83 0.30
C LEU A 73 2.06 -22.54 1.31
N LYS A 74 2.67 -23.64 0.87
CA LYS A 74 3.73 -24.35 1.62
C LYS A 74 4.94 -24.53 0.71
N ASN A 75 6.06 -23.98 1.11
CA ASN A 75 7.30 -24.00 0.32
C ASN A 75 7.06 -23.52 -1.14
N GLY A 76 6.26 -22.47 -1.32
CA GLY A 76 5.92 -21.92 -2.63
C GLY A 76 4.91 -22.72 -3.46
N LYS A 77 4.41 -23.86 -2.95
CA LYS A 77 3.38 -24.67 -3.62
C LYS A 77 2.00 -24.37 -3.05
N VAL A 78 1.01 -24.22 -3.93
CA VAL A 78 -0.38 -24.04 -3.53
C VAL A 78 -0.90 -25.33 -2.92
N LEU A 79 -1.36 -25.28 -1.68
CA LEU A 79 -2.05 -26.37 -0.99
C LEU A 79 -3.57 -26.25 -1.18
N GLN A 80 -4.09 -25.05 -1.08
CA GLN A 80 -5.50 -24.73 -1.19
C GLN A 80 -5.65 -23.38 -1.85
N GLY A 81 -6.69 -23.22 -2.67
CA GLY A 81 -7.05 -21.95 -3.30
C GLY A 81 -8.56 -21.81 -3.39
N VAL A 82 -9.05 -20.60 -3.13
CA VAL A 82 -10.46 -20.22 -3.28
C VAL A 82 -10.52 -18.95 -4.10
N GLN A 83 -11.17 -19.03 -5.25
CA GLN A 83 -11.47 -17.87 -6.08
C GLN A 83 -12.88 -17.38 -5.76
N PHE A 84 -13.08 -16.07 -5.65
CA PHE A 84 -14.42 -15.51 -5.46
C PHE A 84 -14.58 -14.20 -6.21
N VAL A 85 -15.84 -13.87 -6.47
CA VAL A 85 -16.27 -12.55 -6.94
C VAL A 85 -17.18 -11.95 -5.88
N ALA A 86 -16.96 -10.67 -5.59
CA ALA A 86 -17.70 -9.94 -4.58
C ALA A 86 -18.07 -8.53 -5.07
N THR A 87 -19.04 -7.93 -4.43
CA THR A 87 -19.22 -6.48 -4.43
C THR A 87 -18.51 -5.93 -3.20
N LEU A 88 -17.42 -5.21 -3.41
CA LEU A 88 -16.81 -4.37 -2.39
C LEU A 88 -17.67 -3.13 -2.19
N ARG A 89 -17.91 -2.77 -0.94
CA ARG A 89 -18.53 -1.52 -0.53
C ARG A 89 -17.60 -0.82 0.45
N ALA A 90 -17.13 0.35 0.08
CA ALA A 90 -16.40 1.26 0.93
C ALA A 90 -17.33 2.40 1.33
N GLN A 91 -17.62 2.53 2.62
CA GLN A 91 -18.56 3.52 3.14
C GLN A 91 -17.86 4.42 4.14
N ARG A 92 -17.89 5.72 3.89
CA ARG A 92 -17.38 6.70 4.84
C ARG A 92 -18.39 6.90 5.96
N GLY A 93 -17.95 6.61 7.19
CA GLY A 93 -18.73 6.80 8.40
C GLY A 93 -18.78 8.26 8.85
N ALA A 94 -19.63 8.54 9.85
CA ALA A 94 -19.73 9.86 10.47
C ALA A 94 -18.43 10.31 11.19
N ASP A 95 -17.59 9.36 11.58
CA ASP A 95 -16.26 9.60 12.15
C ASP A 95 -15.18 9.90 11.10
N GLY A 96 -15.57 9.95 9.83
CA GLY A 96 -14.68 10.23 8.70
C GLY A 96 -13.86 9.03 8.23
N LYS A 97 -13.97 7.85 8.87
CA LYS A 97 -13.27 6.65 8.42
C LYS A 97 -13.99 5.96 7.27
N LEU A 98 -13.22 5.27 6.44
CA LEU A 98 -13.75 4.46 5.37
C LEU A 98 -13.85 3.00 5.84
N ASP A 99 -15.09 2.54 6.07
CA ASP A 99 -15.37 1.14 6.42
C ASP A 99 -15.57 0.33 5.16
N GLU A 100 -14.84 -0.77 5.03
CA GLU A 100 -14.92 -1.66 3.89
C GLU A 100 -15.66 -2.95 4.25
N SER A 101 -16.56 -3.37 3.38
CA SER A 101 -17.29 -4.63 3.48
C SER A 101 -17.41 -5.28 2.11
N ILE A 102 -17.49 -6.61 2.07
CA ILE A 102 -17.70 -7.36 0.84
C ILE A 102 -18.98 -8.19 0.93
N THR A 103 -19.68 -8.26 -0.21
CA THR A 103 -20.79 -9.20 -0.40
C THR A 103 -20.39 -10.15 -1.51
N ILE A 104 -20.12 -11.41 -1.16
CA ILE A 104 -19.66 -12.42 -2.11
C ILE A 104 -20.83 -12.88 -2.96
N THR A 105 -20.63 -12.91 -4.28
CA THR A 105 -21.63 -13.27 -5.28
C THR A 105 -21.37 -14.60 -5.96
N SER A 106 -20.07 -15.02 -6.05
CA SER A 106 -19.70 -16.33 -6.54
C SER A 106 -18.44 -16.86 -5.85
N VAL A 107 -18.31 -18.19 -5.77
CA VAL A 107 -17.15 -18.91 -5.25
C VAL A 107 -16.79 -20.02 -6.24
N ASN A 108 -15.54 -20.07 -6.68
CA ASN A 108 -15.02 -21.02 -7.67
C ASN A 108 -15.91 -21.12 -8.93
N GLY A 109 -16.40 -19.97 -9.40
CA GLY A 109 -17.24 -19.84 -10.60
C GLY A 109 -18.72 -20.24 -10.41
N GLN A 110 -19.14 -20.61 -9.20
CA GLN A 110 -20.53 -20.94 -8.89
C GLN A 110 -21.20 -19.79 -8.11
N PRO A 111 -22.47 -19.48 -8.39
CA PRO A 111 -23.23 -18.51 -7.60
C PRO A 111 -23.20 -18.85 -6.12
N PHE A 112 -22.99 -17.85 -5.28
CA PHE A 112 -22.96 -17.99 -3.82
C PHE A 112 -24.14 -17.19 -3.22
N THR A 113 -25.13 -17.88 -2.69
CA THR A 113 -26.34 -17.25 -2.13
C THR A 113 -26.40 -17.39 -0.61
N ASN A 114 -26.01 -18.53 -0.07
CA ASN A 114 -25.95 -18.81 1.37
C ASN A 114 -24.94 -19.92 1.61
N GLY A 115 -24.19 -19.85 2.71
CA GLY A 115 -23.29 -20.93 3.08
C GLY A 115 -22.08 -20.43 3.87
N HIS A 116 -21.27 -21.39 4.30
CA HIS A 116 -20.00 -21.15 4.91
C HIS A 116 -18.91 -21.64 3.98
N PHE A 117 -17.92 -20.83 3.71
CA PHE A 117 -16.69 -21.23 3.08
C PHE A 117 -15.51 -20.61 3.84
N HIS A 118 -14.39 -21.27 3.76
CA HIS A 118 -13.20 -20.85 4.47
C HIS A 118 -12.21 -20.24 3.47
N LEU A 119 -11.82 -18.99 3.73
CA LEU A 119 -10.72 -18.34 3.04
C LEU A 119 -9.43 -18.61 3.82
N PRO A 120 -8.37 -19.13 3.18
CA PRO A 120 -7.05 -19.24 3.80
C PRO A 120 -6.57 -17.92 4.41
N VAL A 121 -6.76 -16.81 3.69
CA VAL A 121 -6.50 -15.45 4.13
C VAL A 121 -7.47 -14.50 3.46
N PHE A 122 -7.67 -13.33 4.08
CA PHE A 122 -8.41 -12.22 3.51
C PHE A 122 -7.69 -10.92 3.85
N VAL A 123 -7.60 -10.02 2.88
CA VAL A 123 -7.03 -8.69 3.02
C VAL A 123 -8.02 -7.69 2.42
N SER A 124 -8.41 -6.68 3.20
CA SER A 124 -9.21 -5.56 2.68
C SER A 124 -8.33 -4.62 1.84
N GLY A 125 -8.93 -3.87 0.91
CA GLY A 125 -8.22 -2.95 0.01
C GLY A 125 -7.51 -1.83 0.75
N GLY A 126 -8.07 -1.35 1.87
CA GLY A 126 -7.49 -0.27 2.66
C GLY A 126 -7.30 1.02 1.85
N PHE A 127 -8.27 1.34 0.98
CA PHE A 127 -8.17 2.39 -0.05
C PHE A 127 -7.83 3.77 0.50
N ASP A 128 -8.33 4.13 1.68
CA ASP A 128 -8.05 5.41 2.33
C ASP A 128 -6.64 5.45 2.97
N ARG A 129 -5.99 4.31 3.13
CA ARG A 129 -4.72 4.18 3.87
C ARG A 129 -3.58 3.55 3.07
N MET A 130 -3.78 3.22 1.79
CA MET A 130 -2.72 2.62 0.96
C MET A 130 -1.50 3.53 0.80
N MET A 131 -1.69 4.86 0.88
CA MET A 131 -0.63 5.87 0.82
C MET A 131 -0.15 6.35 2.21
N ARG A 132 -0.59 5.74 3.33
CA ARG A 132 -0.32 6.20 4.70
C ARG A 132 1.16 6.39 5.05
N TYR A 133 2.06 5.70 4.36
CA TYR A 133 3.51 5.82 4.54
C TYR A 133 4.04 7.19 4.14
N PHE A 134 3.27 7.94 3.37
CA PHE A 134 3.59 9.28 2.87
C PHE A 134 2.71 10.37 3.50
N ALA A 135 1.74 9.99 4.35
CA ALA A 135 0.88 10.94 5.06
C ALA A 135 1.72 11.92 5.89
N PRO A 136 1.46 13.24 5.83
CA PRO A 136 2.31 14.26 6.45
C PRO A 136 2.58 14.04 7.94
N GLU A 137 1.57 13.61 8.69
CA GLU A 137 1.66 13.33 10.14
C GLU A 137 2.52 12.11 10.46
N GLY A 138 2.66 11.17 9.50
CA GLY A 138 3.44 9.95 9.63
C GLY A 138 4.87 10.06 9.11
N GLN A 139 5.20 11.09 8.32
CA GLN A 139 6.50 11.18 7.64
C GLN A 139 7.69 11.15 8.59
N ALA A 140 7.55 11.73 9.79
CA ALA A 140 8.62 11.70 10.81
C ALA A 140 8.97 10.29 11.31
N CYS A 141 8.11 9.29 11.02
CA CYS A 141 8.32 7.89 11.42
C CYS A 141 9.19 7.09 10.43
N TYR A 142 9.54 7.69 9.30
CA TYR A 142 10.26 7.00 8.22
C TYR A 142 11.51 7.76 7.78
N ARG A 143 12.46 6.99 7.28
CA ARG A 143 13.57 7.48 6.46
C ARG A 143 13.21 7.25 5.00
N TYR A 144 13.41 8.29 4.18
CA TYR A 144 13.15 8.22 2.75
C TYR A 144 14.43 8.36 1.93
N SER A 145 14.42 7.79 0.72
CA SER A 145 15.45 8.01 -0.29
C SER A 145 14.84 8.01 -1.68
N LEU A 146 15.28 8.92 -2.53
CA LEU A 146 14.87 9.03 -3.92
C LEU A 146 15.78 8.16 -4.79
N ALA A 147 15.18 7.42 -5.72
CA ALA A 147 15.83 6.75 -6.83
C ALA A 147 15.05 7.08 -8.13
N PRO A 148 15.60 6.86 -9.32
CA PRO A 148 14.89 7.14 -10.57
C PRO A 148 13.52 6.49 -10.62
N GLY A 149 12.44 7.31 -10.70
CA GLY A 149 11.05 6.86 -10.73
C GLY A 149 10.56 6.16 -9.45
N ARG A 150 11.26 6.31 -8.30
CA ARG A 150 10.90 5.59 -7.08
C ARG A 150 11.32 6.34 -5.82
N ILE A 151 10.43 6.36 -4.82
CA ILE A 151 10.76 6.76 -3.45
C ILE A 151 10.74 5.52 -2.56
N ASN A 152 11.87 5.22 -1.92
CA ASN A 152 11.94 4.19 -0.90
C ASN A 152 11.61 4.79 0.46
N PHE A 153 10.99 3.99 1.33
CA PHE A 153 10.75 4.33 2.73
C PHE A 153 11.16 3.18 3.65
N GLN A 154 11.60 3.52 4.82
CA GLN A 154 11.96 2.58 5.89
C GLN A 154 11.53 3.17 7.22
N ALA A 155 10.72 2.44 7.98
CA ALA A 155 10.36 2.83 9.33
C ALA A 155 11.62 3.02 10.18
N LEU A 156 11.65 4.08 10.98
CA LEU A 156 12.74 4.32 11.92
C LEU A 156 12.81 3.19 12.95
N PRO A 157 14.02 2.81 13.38
CA PRO A 157 14.17 1.74 14.38
C PRO A 157 13.59 2.18 15.72
N GLY A 158 12.91 1.25 16.37
CA GLY A 158 12.31 1.46 17.70
C GLY A 158 11.03 0.66 17.89
N PRO A 159 10.50 0.61 19.10
CA PRO A 159 9.20 0.03 19.36
C PRO A 159 8.10 0.91 18.76
N ASP A 160 6.93 0.32 18.49
CA ASP A 160 5.75 1.09 18.10
C ASP A 160 5.38 2.10 19.17
N THR A 161 5.03 3.30 18.72
CA THR A 161 4.52 4.39 19.54
C THR A 161 3.10 4.74 19.09
N PRO A 162 2.35 5.57 19.82
CA PRO A 162 1.04 6.05 19.36
C PRO A 162 1.10 6.72 17.98
N THR A 163 2.22 7.37 17.65
CA THR A 163 2.44 8.09 16.38
C THR A 163 3.06 7.20 15.30
N CYS A 164 4.04 6.35 15.67
CA CYS A 164 4.79 5.51 14.74
C CYS A 164 4.49 4.03 15.01
N LYS A 165 3.58 3.43 14.24
CA LYS A 165 3.06 2.07 14.48
C LYS A 165 3.59 1.01 13.52
N ASP A 166 4.38 1.42 12.52
CA ASP A 166 4.83 0.54 11.44
C ASP A 166 6.31 0.12 11.58
N SER A 167 6.82 -0.02 12.81
CA SER A 167 8.21 -0.43 13.03
C SER A 167 8.54 -1.74 12.31
N GLY A 168 9.73 -1.83 11.72
CA GLY A 168 10.15 -2.98 10.91
C GLY A 168 9.60 -2.98 9.48
N THR A 169 8.84 -1.95 9.07
CA THR A 169 8.34 -1.82 7.70
C THR A 169 9.37 -1.17 6.79
N VAL A 170 9.55 -1.76 5.61
CA VAL A 170 10.32 -1.19 4.50
C VAL A 170 9.50 -1.27 3.22
N GLY A 171 9.69 -0.34 2.31
CA GLY A 171 8.96 -0.37 1.04
C GLY A 171 9.35 0.74 0.08
N PHE A 172 8.53 0.89 -0.95
CA PHE A 172 8.71 1.95 -1.93
C PHE A 172 7.38 2.31 -2.62
N ALA A 173 7.34 3.50 -3.19
CA ALA A 173 6.36 3.89 -4.20
C ALA A 173 7.06 4.03 -5.56
N LEU A 174 6.51 3.43 -6.62
CA LEU A 174 6.84 3.74 -8.01
C LEU A 174 6.07 4.97 -8.45
N LEU A 175 6.74 5.86 -9.19
CA LEU A 175 6.18 7.12 -9.67
C LEU A 175 6.09 7.13 -11.20
N ASP A 176 5.01 7.70 -11.72
CA ASP A 176 4.92 8.06 -13.13
C ASP A 176 5.72 9.35 -13.42
N ALA A 177 5.76 9.77 -14.70
CA ALA A 177 6.49 10.98 -15.11
C ALA A 177 5.93 12.27 -14.49
N ALA A 178 4.69 12.27 -14.00
CA ALA A 178 4.06 13.37 -13.30
C ALA A 178 4.30 13.34 -11.78
N GLY A 179 4.99 12.31 -11.26
CA GLY A 179 5.28 12.12 -9.84
C GLY A 179 4.14 11.47 -9.05
N ASN A 180 3.12 10.91 -9.73
CA ASN A 180 2.06 10.22 -9.03
C ASN A 180 2.45 8.76 -8.73
N ALA A 181 2.05 8.24 -7.59
CA ALA A 181 2.23 6.83 -7.28
C ALA A 181 1.45 5.94 -8.26
N THR A 182 2.13 4.94 -8.84
CA THR A 182 1.55 3.88 -9.69
C THR A 182 1.57 2.53 -9.01
N ARG A 183 2.40 2.37 -7.98
CA ARG A 183 2.48 1.18 -7.13
C ARG A 183 3.05 1.56 -5.78
N VAL A 184 2.48 1.00 -4.73
CA VAL A 184 3.07 1.03 -3.38
C VAL A 184 3.35 -0.41 -2.97
N GLU A 185 4.57 -0.68 -2.57
CA GLU A 185 5.00 -2.01 -2.12
C GLU A 185 5.63 -1.91 -0.74
N ARG A 186 5.29 -2.85 0.14
CA ARG A 186 5.85 -2.91 1.50
C ARG A 186 6.15 -4.33 1.93
N ARG A 187 7.12 -4.43 2.83
CA ARG A 187 7.45 -5.65 3.58
C ARG A 187 7.56 -5.32 5.05
N VAL A 188 7.11 -6.26 5.87
CA VAL A 188 7.20 -6.20 7.32
C VAL A 188 7.93 -7.45 7.80
N ASP A 189 8.80 -7.31 8.80
CA ASP A 189 9.41 -8.47 9.44
C ASP A 189 8.32 -9.41 10.00
N GLN A 190 8.44 -10.71 9.73
CA GLN A 190 7.42 -11.68 10.12
C GLN A 190 7.17 -11.72 11.63
N ALA A 191 8.20 -11.52 12.44
CA ALA A 191 8.07 -11.48 13.88
C ALA A 191 7.24 -10.28 14.36
N MET A 192 7.25 -9.17 13.60
CA MET A 192 6.47 -7.97 13.87
C MET A 192 5.07 -8.02 13.24
N ALA A 193 4.92 -8.65 12.08
CA ALA A 193 3.63 -8.78 11.40
C ALA A 193 2.65 -9.69 12.16
N LYS A 194 3.12 -10.80 12.74
CA LYS A 194 2.27 -11.78 13.45
C LYS A 194 1.43 -11.18 14.57
N PRO A 195 1.99 -10.44 15.54
CA PRO A 195 1.22 -9.82 16.62
C PRO A 195 0.17 -8.82 16.11
N ARG A 196 0.49 -8.12 15.01
CA ARG A 196 -0.37 -7.11 14.40
C ARG A 196 -1.42 -7.70 13.48
N LYS A 197 -1.34 -8.98 13.14
CA LYS A 197 -2.20 -9.67 12.15
C LYS A 197 -2.21 -8.97 10.79
N GLU A 198 -1.07 -8.47 10.36
CA GLU A 198 -0.90 -7.76 9.10
C GLU A 198 -0.12 -8.58 8.07
N ALA A 199 -0.18 -8.15 6.81
CA ALA A 199 0.59 -8.76 5.73
C ALA A 199 2.09 -8.56 5.95
N ILE A 200 2.87 -9.65 5.75
CA ILE A 200 4.35 -9.59 5.71
C ILE A 200 4.86 -8.97 4.42
N TYR A 201 4.06 -9.01 3.38
CA TYR A 201 4.26 -8.36 2.10
C TYR A 201 2.94 -7.84 1.57
N ALA A 202 2.91 -6.67 0.98
CA ALA A 202 1.78 -6.19 0.19
C ALA A 202 2.26 -5.28 -0.94
N ALA A 203 1.52 -5.31 -2.04
CA ALA A 203 1.73 -4.48 -3.21
C ALA A 203 0.38 -4.06 -3.77
N ASP A 204 0.20 -2.75 -3.90
CA ASP A 204 -0.99 -2.10 -4.45
C ASP A 204 -0.60 -1.44 -5.77
N ASP A 205 -1.13 -1.93 -6.90
CA ASP A 205 -1.02 -1.25 -8.19
C ASP A 205 -2.13 -0.21 -8.29
N ILE A 206 -1.74 1.04 -8.56
CA ILE A 206 -2.58 2.22 -8.44
C ILE A 206 -2.87 2.80 -9.82
N ALA A 207 -4.15 3.06 -10.09
CA ALA A 207 -4.61 3.70 -11.32
C ALA A 207 -5.64 4.80 -11.03
N PRO A 208 -5.82 5.77 -11.96
CA PRO A 208 -6.90 6.74 -11.83
C PRO A 208 -8.27 6.05 -11.99
N ILE A 209 -9.20 6.35 -11.09
CA ILE A 209 -10.58 5.86 -11.09
C ILE A 209 -11.50 7.07 -10.94
N GLU A 210 -12.41 7.23 -11.89
CA GLU A 210 -13.38 8.32 -11.89
C GLU A 210 -14.55 8.01 -10.96
N LEU A 211 -14.74 8.86 -9.95
CA LEU A 211 -15.89 8.83 -9.05
C LEU A 211 -16.58 10.19 -9.05
N ASN A 212 -17.77 10.29 -9.65
CA ASN A 212 -18.53 11.53 -9.75
C ASN A 212 -17.78 12.71 -10.40
N GLY A 213 -17.03 12.45 -11.47
CA GLY A 213 -16.29 13.48 -12.20
C GLY A 213 -15.02 13.95 -11.49
N HIS A 214 -14.62 13.30 -10.40
CA HIS A 214 -13.32 13.48 -9.76
C HIS A 214 -12.48 12.21 -9.91
N SER A 215 -11.20 12.38 -10.28
CA SER A 215 -10.27 11.28 -10.51
C SER A 215 -9.46 11.00 -9.26
N TYR A 216 -9.75 9.88 -8.61
CA TYR A 216 -8.97 9.37 -7.48
C TYR A 216 -7.99 8.32 -7.95
N ARG A 217 -6.80 8.29 -7.36
CA ARG A 217 -5.81 7.24 -7.64
C ARG A 217 -5.96 6.12 -6.63
N LEU A 218 -6.64 5.03 -7.03
CA LEU A 218 -6.98 3.91 -6.16
C LEU A 218 -6.27 2.63 -6.60
N ALA A 219 -6.13 1.68 -5.68
CA ALA A 219 -5.69 0.34 -6.02
C ALA A 219 -6.68 -0.29 -7.01
N HIS A 220 -6.19 -0.75 -8.16
CA HIS A 220 -6.95 -1.57 -9.08
C HIS A 220 -6.51 -3.04 -9.01
N HIS A 221 -5.35 -3.31 -8.44
CA HIS A 221 -4.83 -4.63 -8.15
C HIS A 221 -4.12 -4.63 -6.80
N LEU A 222 -4.36 -5.65 -5.99
CA LEU A 222 -3.72 -5.89 -4.71
C LEU A 222 -3.12 -7.29 -4.70
N TYR A 223 -1.89 -7.42 -4.24
CA TYR A 223 -1.30 -8.68 -3.83
C TYR A 223 -0.79 -8.58 -2.40
N ALA A 224 -1.07 -9.58 -1.57
CA ALA A 224 -0.57 -9.62 -0.19
C ALA A 224 -0.20 -11.03 0.26
N GLU A 225 0.80 -11.13 1.13
CA GLU A 225 1.17 -12.36 1.82
C GLU A 225 1.00 -12.16 3.32
N MET A 226 0.39 -13.15 3.98
CA MET A 226 0.13 -13.15 5.42
C MET A 226 0.63 -14.43 6.08
N PRO A 227 1.04 -14.37 7.37
CA PRO A 227 1.29 -15.58 8.12
C PRO A 227 -0.01 -16.39 8.27
N ALA A 228 -0.01 -17.64 7.84
CA ALA A 228 -1.11 -18.58 7.95
C ALA A 228 -0.66 -19.82 8.75
N GLY A 229 -0.56 -19.68 10.08
CA GLY A 229 -0.02 -20.69 10.97
C GLY A 229 1.48 -20.92 10.73
N LYS A 230 1.86 -22.11 10.24
CA LYS A 230 3.24 -22.46 9.84
C LYS A 230 3.52 -22.19 8.36
N GLU A 231 2.53 -21.73 7.63
CA GLU A 231 2.50 -21.55 6.18
C GLU A 231 2.29 -20.08 5.85
N VAL A 232 2.26 -19.73 4.59
CA VAL A 232 1.99 -18.40 4.09
C VAL A 232 0.65 -18.43 3.36
N GLY A 233 -0.24 -17.49 3.69
CA GLY A 233 -1.40 -17.20 2.88
C GLY A 233 -1.08 -16.13 1.86
N ALA A 234 -1.50 -16.31 0.61
CA ALA A 234 -1.43 -15.29 -0.43
C ALA A 234 -2.83 -14.85 -0.81
N PHE A 235 -2.99 -13.56 -1.00
CA PHE A 235 -4.25 -12.94 -1.41
C PHE A 235 -3.99 -12.04 -2.61
N THR A 236 -4.80 -12.18 -3.65
CA THR A 236 -4.79 -11.33 -4.83
C THR A 236 -6.19 -10.82 -5.07
N ALA A 237 -6.37 -9.55 -5.36
CA ALA A 237 -7.65 -8.97 -5.71
C ALA A 237 -7.50 -7.98 -6.86
N ASP A 238 -8.45 -8.00 -7.79
CA ASP A 238 -8.64 -7.04 -8.85
C ASP A 238 -9.94 -6.27 -8.60
N TYR A 239 -9.88 -4.95 -8.68
CA TYR A 239 -11.01 -4.05 -8.48
C TYR A 239 -11.40 -3.39 -9.80
N ALA A 240 -12.67 -3.51 -10.17
CA ALA A 240 -13.20 -2.98 -11.43
C ALA A 240 -14.59 -2.37 -11.23
N ALA A 241 -15.06 -1.64 -12.24
CA ALA A 241 -16.41 -1.06 -12.29
C ALA A 241 -16.75 -0.25 -11.01
N CYS A 242 -15.78 0.49 -10.49
CA CYS A 242 -15.99 1.32 -9.31
C CYS A 242 -16.96 2.47 -9.62
N LYS A 243 -17.87 2.74 -8.69
CA LYS A 243 -18.88 3.80 -8.80
C LYS A 243 -19.28 4.32 -7.43
N LEU A 244 -19.78 5.54 -7.37
CA LEU A 244 -20.29 6.10 -6.13
C LEU A 244 -21.35 5.19 -5.51
N PHE A 245 -21.26 5.06 -4.20
CA PHE A 245 -22.32 4.45 -3.42
C PHE A 245 -23.35 5.51 -3.05
N THR A 246 -24.56 5.38 -3.60
CA THR A 246 -25.71 6.21 -3.24
C THR A 246 -26.70 5.38 -2.43
N ALA A 247 -26.86 5.68 -1.14
CA ALA A 247 -27.92 5.09 -0.34
C ALA A 247 -29.23 5.83 -0.63
N THR A 248 -30.23 5.14 -1.19
CA THR A 248 -31.59 5.66 -1.28
C THR A 248 -32.34 5.17 -0.04
N VAL A 249 -32.66 6.09 0.88
CA VAL A 249 -33.56 5.78 2.00
C VAL A 249 -34.99 5.94 1.52
N THR A 250 -35.69 4.84 1.37
CA THR A 250 -37.16 4.88 1.19
C THR A 250 -37.80 4.88 2.57
N ILE A 251 -38.29 6.03 3.02
CA ILE A 251 -39.07 6.10 4.24
C ILE A 251 -40.47 5.61 3.87
N SER A 252 -40.82 4.35 4.18
CA SER A 252 -42.20 3.90 4.14
C SER A 252 -42.94 4.60 5.26
N PRO A 253 -44.01 5.33 4.96
CA PRO A 253 -44.86 5.91 6.03
C PRO A 253 -45.33 4.78 6.94
N ALA A 254 -45.16 4.96 8.24
CA ALA A 254 -45.68 4.00 9.21
C ALA A 254 -47.19 3.81 8.96
N THR A 255 -47.58 2.55 8.74
CA THR A 255 -49.02 2.21 8.69
C THR A 255 -49.65 2.67 10.01
N PRO A 256 -50.65 3.55 9.99
CA PRO A 256 -51.30 3.97 11.24
C PRO A 256 -51.75 2.74 12.00
N ALA A 257 -51.43 2.68 13.28
CA ALA A 257 -51.92 1.63 14.17
C ALA A 257 -53.45 1.59 14.07
N HIS A 258 -54.00 0.46 13.65
CA HIS A 258 -55.42 0.22 13.65
C HIS A 258 -55.86 0.29 15.13
N ASP A 259 -56.61 1.35 15.49
CA ASP A 259 -57.27 1.43 16.79
C ASP A 259 -58.20 0.21 16.91
N THR A 260 -57.81 -0.72 17.74
CA THR A 260 -58.67 -1.85 18.13
C THR A 260 -59.85 -1.25 18.92
N PRO A 261 -61.11 -1.43 18.47
CA PRO A 261 -62.24 -0.94 19.24
C PRO A 261 -62.23 -1.55 20.65
N ALA A 262 -62.43 -0.69 21.66
CA ALA A 262 -62.56 -1.14 23.02
C ALA A 262 -63.76 -2.10 23.14
N ALA A 263 -63.56 -3.24 23.79
CA ALA A 263 -64.63 -4.17 24.12
C ALA A 263 -65.68 -3.49 25.00
N PRO A 264 -67.01 -3.73 24.79
CA PRO A 264 -67.98 -3.18 25.65
C PRO A 264 -67.97 -3.74 27.08
N PRO A 265 -68.24 -2.96 28.12
CA PRO A 265 -68.28 -3.43 29.50
C PRO A 265 -69.41 -4.42 29.71
N GLU A 266 -69.12 -5.53 30.40
CA GLU A 266 -70.13 -6.45 30.96
C GLU A 266 -70.91 -5.85 32.11
#